data_20b255f825d1d9bc900d0affa14e3609
#
_entry.id   20b255f825d1d9bc900d0affa14e3609
#
_cell.length_a   1.000
_cell.length_b   1.000
_cell.length_c   1.000
_cell.angle_alpha   90.00
_cell.angle_beta   90.00
_cell.angle_gamma   90.00
#
_symmetry.space_group_name_H-M   'P 1'
#
loop_
_entity.id
_entity.type
_entity.pdbx_description
1 polymer ?
#
loop_
_entity_poly.entity_id
_entity_poly.type
_entity_poly.pdbx_seq_one_letter_code
_entity_poly.pdbx_strand_id
1 'polypeptide(L)' 'MLFKCLKRMIAKKNFETKEEMAEKITIIYANGQLSATQYEELMDLLEEV' A
#
# COMPACT_ATOMS: atom_id res chain seq x y z
N MET A 1 -5.33 -8.63 7.09
CA MET A 1 -6.13 -8.91 5.91
C MET A 1 -6.01 -7.86 4.84
N LEU A 2 -6.32 -6.62 5.19
CA LEU A 2 -6.16 -5.54 4.22
C LEU A 2 -4.72 -5.39 3.76
N PHE A 3 -3.80 -5.61 4.69
CA PHE A 3 -2.37 -5.53 4.38
C PHE A 3 -1.97 -6.51 3.28
N LYS A 4 -2.41 -7.75 3.40
CA LYS A 4 -2.09 -8.77 2.40
C LYS A 4 -2.69 -8.44 1.04
N CYS A 5 -3.89 -7.91 1.06
CA CYS A 5 -4.58 -7.51 -0.16
C CYS A 5 -3.81 -6.42 -0.88
N LEU A 6 -3.41 -5.39 -0.15
CA LEU A 6 -2.64 -4.29 -0.70
C LEU A 6 -1.28 -4.76 -1.20
N LYS A 7 -0.66 -5.64 -0.44
CA LYS A 7 0.63 -6.19 -0.83
C LYS A 7 0.54 -6.92 -2.16
N ARG A 8 -0.52 -7.69 -2.34
CA ARG A 8 -0.75 -8.43 -3.58
C ARG A 8 -1.01 -7.48 -4.74
N MET A 9 -1.80 -6.45 -4.50
CA MET A 9 -2.09 -5.46 -5.53
C MET A 9 -0.82 -4.80 -6.03
N ILE A 10 0.05 -4.43 -5.11
CA ILE A 10 1.32 -3.79 -5.48
C ILE A 10 2.19 -4.77 -6.25
N ALA A 11 2.31 -6.00 -5.77
CA ALA A 11 3.13 -7.01 -6.41
C ALA A 11 2.69 -7.29 -7.84
N LYS A 12 1.40 -7.23 -8.08
CA LYS A 12 0.84 -7.47 -9.40
C LYS A 12 0.71 -6.20 -10.23
N LYS A 13 1.11 -5.08 -9.68
CA LYS A 13 0.98 -3.77 -10.32
C LYS A 13 -0.45 -3.47 -10.70
N ASN A 14 -1.37 -3.85 -9.84
CA ASN A 14 -2.79 -3.66 -10.08
C ASN A 14 -3.23 -2.27 -9.61
N PHE A 15 -2.65 -1.25 -10.24
CA PHE A 15 -2.98 0.15 -9.95
C PHE A 15 -2.59 0.98 -11.17
N GLU A 16 -3.23 2.13 -11.32
CA GLU A 16 -2.97 2.99 -12.47
C GLU A 16 -1.67 3.76 -12.35
N THR A 17 -1.47 4.41 -11.22
CA THR A 17 -0.23 5.12 -10.95
C THR A 17 0.23 4.84 -9.54
N LYS A 18 1.54 4.97 -9.33
CA LYS A 18 2.10 4.77 -8.00
C LYS A 18 1.58 5.81 -7.03
N GLU A 19 1.37 7.02 -7.51
CA GLU A 19 0.86 8.10 -6.68
C GLU A 19 -0.54 7.79 -6.17
N GLU A 20 -1.40 7.29 -7.02
CA GLU A 20 -2.75 6.91 -6.61
C GLU A 20 -2.73 5.80 -5.58
N MET A 21 -1.88 4.81 -5.80
CA MET A 21 -1.76 3.71 -4.86
C MET A 21 -1.24 4.19 -3.51
N ALA A 22 -0.26 5.09 -3.54
CA ALA A 22 0.29 5.67 -2.31
C ALA A 22 -0.78 6.43 -1.55
N GLU A 23 -1.64 7.15 -2.24
CA GLU A 23 -2.74 7.86 -1.61
C GLU A 23 -3.69 6.90 -0.91
N LYS A 24 -4.05 5.82 -1.58
CA LYS A 24 -4.94 4.82 -1.00
C LYS A 24 -4.34 4.22 0.25
N ILE A 25 -3.06 3.89 0.20
CA ILE A 25 -2.37 3.33 1.35
C ILE A 25 -2.36 4.31 2.51
N THR A 26 -2.11 5.58 2.21
CA THR A 26 -2.10 6.63 3.22
C THR A 26 -3.45 6.78 3.90
N ILE A 27 -4.52 6.75 3.10
CA ILE A 27 -5.87 6.88 3.64
C ILE A 27 -6.19 5.71 4.56
N ILE A 28 -5.84 4.50 4.15
CA ILE A 28 -6.08 3.30 4.96
C ILE A 28 -5.29 3.36 6.25
N TYR A 29 -4.06 3.84 6.17
CA TYR A 29 -3.23 4.02 7.36
C TYR A 29 -3.84 5.05 8.29
N ALA A 30 -4.32 6.15 7.75
CA ALA A 30 -4.94 7.21 8.53
C ALA A 30 -6.19 6.73 9.26
N ASN A 31 -6.89 5.75 8.67
CA ASN A 31 -8.07 5.15 9.28
C ASN A 31 -7.73 4.11 10.35
N GLY A 32 -6.44 3.89 10.60
CA GLY A 32 -6.01 2.98 11.65
C GLY A 32 -6.05 1.51 11.25
N GLN A 33 -6.17 1.23 9.98
CA GLN A 33 -6.23 -0.16 9.51
C GLN A 33 -4.87 -0.75 9.19
N LEU A 34 -3.83 0.07 9.21
CA LEU A 34 -2.46 -0.36 9.01
C LEU A 34 -1.61 0.16 10.15
N SER A 35 -0.60 -0.62 10.53
CA SER A 35 0.38 -0.16 11.49
C SER A 35 1.46 0.62 10.75
N ALA A 36 2.28 1.35 11.50
CA ALA A 36 3.37 2.12 10.90
C ALA A 36 4.31 1.22 10.11
N THR A 37 4.61 0.04 10.66
CA THR A 37 5.48 -0.92 10.01
C THR A 37 4.87 -1.42 8.71
N GLN A 38 3.59 -1.73 8.73
CA GLN A 38 2.90 -2.20 7.54
C GLN A 38 2.84 -1.11 6.47
N TYR A 39 2.61 0.11 6.88
CA TYR A 39 2.60 1.23 5.97
C TYR A 39 3.95 1.38 5.27
N GLU A 40 5.02 1.31 6.04
CA GLU A 40 6.36 1.42 5.48
C GLU A 40 6.66 0.28 4.50
N GLU A 41 6.26 -0.93 4.86
CA GLU A 41 6.47 -2.07 3.98
C GLU A 41 5.78 -1.89 2.64
N LEU A 42 4.53 -1.42 2.68
CA LEU A 42 3.77 -1.22 1.46
C LEU A 42 4.39 -0.12 0.60
N MET A 43 4.85 0.95 1.22
CA MET A 43 5.47 2.03 0.48
C MET A 43 6.79 1.60 -0.15
N ASP A 44 7.58 0.81 0.58
CA ASP A 44 8.82 0.27 0.04
C ASP A 44 8.54 -0.63 -1.16
N LEU A 45 7.54 -1.48 -1.04
CA LEU A 45 7.16 -2.37 -2.12
C LEU A 45 6.73 -1.58 -3.35
N LEU A 46 5.97 -0.54 -3.12
CA LEU A 46 5.47 0.31 -4.19
C LEU A 46 6.61 0.99 -4.93
N GLU A 47 7.65 1.37 -4.21
CA GLU A 47 8.81 2.00 -4.82
C GLU A 47 9.62 1.03 -5.67
N GLU A 48 9.60 -0.25 -5.30
CA GLU A 48 10.36 -1.27 -6.00
C GLU A 48 9.70 -1.72 -7.30
N VAL A 49 8.42 -1.55 -7.42
CA VAL A 49 7.74 -1.92 -8.66
C VAL A 49 7.59 -0.71 -9.55
#